data_9f1f6159b3bcb2341d021e07428e7e6f
#
_entry.id   9f1f6159b3bcb2341d021e07428e7e6f
#
_cell.length_a   1.000
_cell.length_b   1.000
_cell.length_c   1.000
_cell.angle_alpha   90.00
_cell.angle_beta   90.00
_cell.angle_gamma   90.00
#
_symmetry.space_group_name_H-M   'P 1'
#
loop_
_entity.id
_entity.type
_entity.pdbx_description
1 polymer ?
#
loop_
_entity_poly.entity_id
_entity_poly.type
_entity_poly.pdbx_seq_one_letter_code
_entity_poly.pdbx_strand_id
1 'polypeptide(L)'
;VGSEMCIRDSRPDVIKDIHRKYLEAGADIIETNTFNAQRISMADYHMQDLCREINLAAARLARELADEYTAKIPHKPRFVAGSVGPTNKTCSMSPDVNNPALRALTYDELATAYQEQMEALLEGGVDALLIETIFDSLNAKAAIYAAETAMKKTGREVPLMLSVTVSDIAGRTLSGQTLDAFLASVQHAPIFSIGLNCSFGAKQLKPFLEGLAARAPYYI
;
A
#
# COMPACT_ATOMS: atom_id res chain seq x y z
N VAL A 1 -2.46 -3.25 15.30
CA VAL A 1 -1.44 -3.74 14.36
C VAL A 1 -0.92 -5.11 14.80
N GLY A 2 -0.40 -5.27 16.03
CA GLY A 2 0.03 -6.59 16.53
C GLY A 2 -1.10 -7.63 16.60
N SER A 3 -2.32 -7.22 16.94
CA SER A 3 -3.49 -8.10 17.00
C SER A 3 -3.91 -8.66 15.63
N GLU A 4 -3.79 -7.86 14.57
CA GLU A 4 -4.15 -8.29 13.19
C GLU A 4 -3.20 -9.37 12.68
N MET A 5 -1.91 -9.24 12.96
CA MET A 5 -0.90 -10.25 12.60
C MET A 5 -1.12 -11.55 13.36
N CYS A 6 -1.37 -11.48 14.69
CA CYS A 6 -1.66 -12.65 15.51
C CYS A 6 -2.97 -13.35 15.08
N ILE A 7 -4.03 -12.60 14.75
CA ILE A 7 -5.30 -13.17 14.28
C ILE A 7 -5.12 -13.92 12.97
N ARG A 8 -4.34 -13.40 12.02
CA ARG A 8 -4.11 -14.07 10.75
C ARG A 8 -3.42 -15.41 10.92
N ASP A 9 -2.39 -15.50 11.76
CA ASP A 9 -1.61 -16.72 11.95
C ASP A 9 -2.34 -17.78 12.78
N SER A 10 -3.14 -17.34 13.77
CA SER A 10 -3.88 -18.24 14.65
C SER A 10 -5.35 -18.46 14.24
N ARG A 11 -5.94 -17.51 13.49
CA ARG A 11 -7.37 -17.53 13.13
C ARG A 11 -7.58 -17.04 11.67
N PRO A 12 -7.05 -17.74 10.67
CA PRO A 12 -7.27 -17.40 9.26
C PRO A 12 -8.74 -17.43 8.86
N ASP A 13 -9.57 -18.18 9.56
CA ASP A 13 -11.02 -18.22 9.39
C ASP A 13 -11.69 -16.86 9.60
N VAL A 14 -11.22 -16.07 10.57
CA VAL A 14 -11.74 -14.72 10.85
C VAL A 14 -11.43 -13.77 9.66
N ILE A 15 -10.22 -13.82 9.14
CA ILE A 15 -9.83 -13.00 7.99
C ILE A 15 -10.62 -13.41 6.74
N LYS A 16 -10.78 -14.72 6.51
CA LYS A 16 -11.63 -15.22 5.41
C LYS A 16 -13.07 -14.73 5.53
N ASP A 17 -13.65 -14.74 6.73
CA ASP A 17 -15.01 -14.26 6.96
C ASP A 17 -15.16 -12.76 6.66
N ILE A 18 -14.17 -11.95 7.02
CA ILE A 18 -14.15 -10.52 6.68
C ILE A 18 -14.15 -10.33 5.17
N HIS A 19 -13.24 -10.96 4.44
CA HIS A 19 -13.17 -10.87 2.98
C HIS A 19 -14.46 -11.35 2.30
N ARG A 20 -15.06 -12.45 2.78
CA ARG A 20 -16.36 -12.94 2.27
C ARG A 20 -17.44 -11.87 2.36
N LYS A 21 -17.57 -11.22 3.50
CA LYS A 21 -18.59 -10.17 3.71
C LYS A 21 -18.43 -9.01 2.72
N TYR A 22 -17.20 -8.60 2.42
CA TYR A 22 -16.95 -7.59 1.40
C TYR A 22 -17.30 -8.09 -0.01
N LEU A 23 -16.93 -9.31 -0.34
CA LEU A 23 -17.24 -9.92 -1.65
C LEU A 23 -18.76 -10.13 -1.83
N GLU A 24 -19.47 -10.53 -0.77
CA GLU A 24 -20.93 -10.66 -0.73
C GLU A 24 -21.62 -9.31 -0.88
N ALA A 25 -21.07 -8.25 -0.27
CA ALA A 25 -21.54 -6.89 -0.44
C ALA A 25 -21.29 -6.33 -1.86
N GLY A 26 -20.54 -7.05 -2.69
CA GLY A 26 -20.32 -6.73 -4.09
C GLY A 26 -18.98 -6.10 -4.43
N ALA A 27 -18.01 -6.12 -3.53
CA ALA A 27 -16.67 -5.60 -3.82
C ALA A 27 -16.05 -6.32 -5.03
N ASP A 28 -15.48 -5.56 -5.96
CA ASP A 28 -14.75 -6.08 -7.12
C ASP A 28 -13.28 -6.34 -6.78
N ILE A 29 -12.72 -5.56 -5.86
CA ILE A 29 -11.34 -5.67 -5.37
C ILE A 29 -11.37 -5.80 -3.85
N ILE A 30 -10.63 -6.76 -3.31
CA ILE A 30 -10.34 -6.87 -1.87
C ILE A 30 -8.86 -6.62 -1.63
N GLU A 31 -8.53 -6.07 -0.47
CA GLU A 31 -7.15 -5.77 -0.09
C GLU A 31 -6.61 -6.82 0.87
N THR A 32 -5.33 -7.13 0.75
CA THR A 32 -4.66 -7.96 1.75
C THR A 32 -4.52 -7.20 3.07
N ASN A 33 -4.57 -7.90 4.20
CA ASN A 33 -4.36 -7.30 5.53
C ASN A 33 -2.86 -7.18 5.86
N THR A 34 -2.10 -6.46 5.02
CA THR A 34 -0.64 -6.37 5.06
C THR A 34 -0.10 -4.95 5.21
N PHE A 35 -0.95 -4.00 5.55
CA PHE A 35 -0.64 -2.56 5.64
C PHE A 35 0.69 -2.26 6.34
N ASN A 36 0.95 -2.84 7.52
CA ASN A 36 2.19 -2.68 8.29
C ASN A 36 3.11 -3.90 8.25
N ALA A 37 2.92 -4.81 7.31
CA ALA A 37 3.63 -6.08 7.26
C ALA A 37 4.99 -5.98 6.54
N GLN A 38 5.66 -4.83 6.63
CA GLN A 38 7.03 -4.67 6.15
C GLN A 38 8.02 -4.69 7.35
N ARG A 39 9.22 -5.15 7.08
CA ARG A 39 10.30 -5.42 8.05
C ARG A 39 10.54 -4.28 9.05
N ILE A 40 10.47 -3.02 8.61
CA ILE A 40 10.78 -1.85 9.45
C ILE A 40 9.72 -1.66 10.54
N SER A 41 8.42 -1.68 10.19
CA SER A 41 7.34 -1.57 11.18
C SER A 41 7.19 -2.83 12.03
N MET A 42 7.47 -4.00 11.46
CA MET A 42 7.40 -5.26 12.21
C MET A 42 8.51 -5.41 13.25
N ALA A 43 9.63 -4.68 13.09
CA ALA A 43 10.72 -4.67 14.07
C ALA A 43 10.30 -4.12 15.43
N ASP A 44 9.29 -3.24 15.50
CA ASP A 44 8.73 -2.74 16.76
C ASP A 44 8.09 -3.86 17.62
N TYR A 45 7.78 -4.99 16.99
CA TYR A 45 7.18 -6.18 17.62
C TYR A 45 8.12 -7.39 17.61
N HIS A 46 9.39 -7.22 17.23
CA HIS A 46 10.37 -8.30 17.04
C HIS A 46 9.90 -9.38 16.03
N MET A 47 9.12 -8.98 15.01
CA MET A 47 8.53 -9.86 14.01
C MET A 47 9.09 -9.61 12.59
N GLN A 48 10.17 -8.86 12.45
CA GLN A 48 10.72 -8.46 11.14
C GLN A 48 11.09 -9.66 10.23
N ASP A 49 11.45 -10.79 10.82
CA ASP A 49 11.84 -11.99 10.07
C ASP A 49 10.64 -12.78 9.52
N LEU A 50 9.43 -12.44 9.96
CA LEU A 50 8.18 -13.01 9.46
C LEU A 50 7.57 -12.22 8.30
N CYS A 51 8.23 -11.13 7.83
CA CYS A 51 7.72 -10.27 6.78
C CYS A 51 7.27 -11.07 5.55
N ARG A 52 8.12 -11.90 5.01
CA ARG A 52 7.81 -12.70 3.83
C ARG A 52 6.66 -13.67 4.05
N GLU A 53 6.70 -14.44 5.14
CA GLU A 53 5.68 -15.45 5.48
C GLU A 53 4.30 -14.81 5.60
N ILE A 54 4.22 -13.72 6.34
CA ILE A 54 2.99 -12.98 6.61
C ILE A 54 2.36 -12.44 5.33
N ASN A 55 3.13 -11.80 4.46
CA ASN A 55 2.61 -11.24 3.22
C ASN A 55 2.18 -12.33 2.25
N LEU A 56 2.95 -13.40 2.13
CA LEU A 56 2.62 -14.54 1.28
C LEU A 56 1.33 -15.22 1.71
N ALA A 57 1.16 -15.45 3.02
CA ALA A 57 -0.04 -16.07 3.58
C ALA A 57 -1.28 -15.20 3.38
N ALA A 58 -1.17 -13.89 3.62
CA ALA A 58 -2.28 -12.95 3.43
C ALA A 58 -2.72 -12.86 1.96
N ALA A 59 -1.77 -12.79 1.03
CA ALA A 59 -2.05 -12.74 -0.40
C ALA A 59 -2.74 -14.03 -0.88
N ARG A 60 -2.25 -15.19 -0.49
CA ARG A 60 -2.85 -16.49 -0.84
C ARG A 60 -4.27 -16.64 -0.31
N LEU A 61 -4.51 -16.22 0.93
CA LEU A 61 -5.82 -16.27 1.53
C LEU A 61 -6.83 -15.38 0.79
N ALA A 62 -6.45 -14.16 0.46
CA ALA A 62 -7.30 -13.25 -0.30
C ALA A 62 -7.54 -13.78 -1.73
N ARG A 63 -6.50 -14.32 -2.38
CA ARG A 63 -6.60 -14.91 -3.73
C ARG A 63 -7.55 -16.10 -3.77
N GLU A 64 -7.46 -17.01 -2.81
CA GLU A 64 -8.37 -18.16 -2.68
C GLU A 64 -9.85 -17.73 -2.71
N LEU A 65 -10.19 -16.69 -1.95
CA LEU A 65 -11.57 -16.19 -1.87
C LEU A 65 -11.98 -15.43 -3.13
N ALA A 66 -11.10 -14.63 -3.70
CA ALA A 66 -11.38 -13.93 -4.94
C ALA A 66 -11.63 -14.92 -6.10
N ASP A 67 -10.89 -16.02 -6.16
CA ASP A 67 -11.09 -17.10 -7.13
C ASP A 67 -12.42 -17.83 -6.89
N GLU A 68 -12.74 -18.16 -5.63
CA GLU A 68 -14.02 -18.76 -5.25
C GLU A 68 -15.21 -17.93 -5.74
N TYR A 69 -15.19 -16.60 -5.51
CA TYR A 69 -16.28 -15.70 -5.91
C TYR A 69 -16.30 -15.43 -7.42
N THR A 70 -15.15 -15.40 -8.07
CA THR A 70 -15.08 -15.33 -9.53
C THR A 70 -15.68 -16.57 -10.17
N ALA A 71 -15.41 -17.77 -9.63
CA ALA A 71 -16.00 -19.01 -10.12
C ALA A 71 -17.52 -19.06 -9.93
N LYS A 72 -18.05 -18.50 -8.82
CA LYS A 72 -19.49 -18.39 -8.58
C LYS A 72 -20.17 -17.43 -9.54
N ILE A 73 -19.50 -16.33 -9.92
CA ILE A 73 -20.06 -15.25 -10.76
C ILE A 73 -19.03 -14.88 -11.86
N PRO A 74 -18.87 -15.71 -12.92
CA PRO A 74 -17.80 -15.52 -13.91
C PRO A 74 -17.83 -14.19 -14.68
N HIS A 75 -19.00 -13.60 -14.84
CA HIS A 75 -19.15 -12.30 -15.50
C HIS A 75 -18.77 -11.10 -14.58
N LYS A 76 -18.46 -11.37 -13.33
CA LYS A 76 -17.99 -10.38 -12.35
C LYS A 76 -16.74 -10.89 -11.63
N PRO A 77 -15.57 -10.86 -12.28
CA PRO A 77 -14.31 -11.31 -11.67
C PRO A 77 -13.95 -10.49 -10.43
N ARG A 78 -13.25 -11.12 -9.50
CA ARG A 78 -12.76 -10.48 -8.26
C ARG A 78 -11.25 -10.42 -8.28
N PHE A 79 -10.72 -9.33 -7.79
CA PHE A 79 -9.30 -9.02 -7.79
C PHE A 79 -8.77 -8.81 -6.37
N VAL A 80 -7.46 -8.96 -6.23
CA VAL A 80 -6.75 -8.77 -4.96
C VAL A 80 -5.71 -7.67 -5.12
N ALA A 81 -5.82 -6.61 -4.33
CA ALA A 81 -4.80 -5.59 -4.19
C ALA A 81 -3.88 -5.92 -2.99
N GLY A 82 -2.58 -5.98 -3.23
CA GLY A 82 -1.58 -6.11 -2.17
C GLY A 82 -1.38 -4.77 -1.46
N SER A 83 -1.87 -4.66 -0.24
CA SER A 83 -1.76 -3.44 0.57
C SER A 83 -0.33 -3.25 1.07
N VAL A 84 0.25 -2.08 0.78
CA VAL A 84 1.59 -1.64 1.17
C VAL A 84 1.47 -0.26 1.81
N GLY A 85 1.39 -0.23 3.12
CA GLY A 85 1.28 1.00 3.89
C GLY A 85 2.63 1.68 4.16
N PRO A 86 2.61 2.87 4.79
CA PRO A 86 3.83 3.57 5.16
C PRO A 86 4.57 2.88 6.29
N THR A 87 5.86 3.19 6.40
CA THR A 87 6.65 2.83 7.57
C THR A 87 6.47 3.85 8.70
N ASN A 88 6.79 3.44 9.93
CA ASN A 88 6.89 4.34 11.09
C ASN A 88 8.11 5.28 11.05
N LYS A 89 8.94 5.18 10.02
CA LYS A 89 10.12 6.02 9.78
C LYS A 89 10.05 6.65 8.40
N THR A 90 10.66 7.83 8.24
CA THR A 90 10.70 8.54 6.96
C THR A 90 12.13 8.83 6.53
N CYS A 91 12.33 8.91 5.20
CA CYS A 91 13.62 9.27 4.61
C CYS A 91 13.79 10.79 4.48
N SER A 92 12.70 11.57 4.50
CA SER A 92 12.76 13.01 4.27
C SER A 92 12.77 13.84 5.55
N MET A 93 12.17 13.35 6.64
CA MET A 93 12.04 14.10 7.88
C MET A 93 13.02 13.61 8.94
N SER A 94 13.60 14.56 9.71
CA SER A 94 14.41 14.23 10.87
C SER A 94 13.52 13.77 12.04
N PRO A 95 13.89 12.71 12.76
CA PRO A 95 13.24 12.34 14.00
C PRO A 95 13.66 13.24 15.19
N ASP A 96 14.66 14.10 15.02
CA ASP A 96 15.19 15.01 16.04
C ASP A 96 15.17 16.44 15.54
N VAL A 97 14.36 17.30 16.19
CA VAL A 97 14.26 18.73 15.87
C VAL A 97 15.58 19.48 16.00
N ASN A 98 16.46 19.03 16.89
CA ASN A 98 17.77 19.66 17.14
C ASN A 98 18.86 19.21 16.14
N ASN A 99 18.58 18.15 15.38
CA ASN A 99 19.48 17.62 14.36
C ASN A 99 18.74 17.44 13.02
N PRO A 100 18.50 18.50 12.25
CA PRO A 100 17.72 18.42 11.00
C PRO A 100 18.33 17.52 9.92
N ALA A 101 19.61 17.22 10.00
CA ALA A 101 20.31 16.32 9.06
C ALA A 101 20.12 14.84 9.36
N LEU A 102 19.70 14.48 10.57
CA LEU A 102 19.51 13.11 10.98
C LEU A 102 18.38 12.46 10.17
N ARG A 103 18.58 11.23 9.76
CA ARG A 103 17.54 10.38 9.17
C ARG A 103 17.45 9.07 9.93
N ALA A 104 16.20 8.63 10.15
CA ALA A 104 15.96 7.37 10.88
C ALA A 104 16.28 6.15 10.01
N LEU A 105 16.37 6.35 8.70
CA LEU A 105 16.55 5.29 7.73
C LEU A 105 17.01 5.87 6.38
N THR A 106 17.76 5.11 5.62
CA THR A 106 18.18 5.48 4.26
C THR A 106 17.13 5.07 3.23
N TYR A 107 17.23 5.65 2.04
CA TYR A 107 16.39 5.27 0.90
C TYR A 107 16.55 3.79 0.53
N ASP A 108 17.78 3.28 0.51
CA ASP A 108 18.07 1.91 0.11
C ASP A 108 17.55 0.88 1.13
N GLU A 109 17.65 1.18 2.43
CA GLU A 109 17.07 0.35 3.49
C GLU A 109 15.54 0.29 3.35
N LEU A 110 14.90 1.42 3.06
CA LEU A 110 13.45 1.49 2.86
C LEU A 110 13.02 0.74 1.60
N ALA A 111 13.70 0.97 0.48
CA ALA A 111 13.42 0.28 -0.79
C ALA A 111 13.57 -1.23 -0.63
N THR A 112 14.61 -1.71 0.07
CA THR A 112 14.81 -3.13 0.34
C THR A 112 13.68 -3.73 1.17
N ALA A 113 13.22 -3.01 2.20
CA ALA A 113 12.14 -3.48 3.05
C ALA A 113 10.79 -3.58 2.29
N TYR A 114 10.49 -2.60 1.44
CA TYR A 114 9.31 -2.65 0.59
C TYR A 114 9.41 -3.73 -0.49
N GLN A 115 10.59 -3.93 -1.07
CA GLN A 115 10.81 -4.97 -2.07
C GLN A 115 10.53 -6.36 -1.50
N GLU A 116 11.02 -6.68 -0.29
CA GLU A 116 10.76 -7.95 0.38
C GLU A 116 9.25 -8.21 0.56
N GLN A 117 8.50 -7.18 0.99
CA GLN A 117 7.05 -7.24 1.15
C GLN A 117 6.36 -7.51 -0.19
N MET A 118 6.70 -6.72 -1.21
CA MET A 118 6.04 -6.78 -2.52
C MET A 118 6.35 -8.07 -3.28
N GLU A 119 7.58 -8.61 -3.17
CA GLU A 119 7.91 -9.93 -3.73
C GLU A 119 6.99 -11.01 -3.15
N ALA A 120 6.80 -11.02 -1.84
CA ALA A 120 5.92 -12.00 -1.20
C ALA A 120 4.45 -11.83 -1.59
N LEU A 121 3.96 -10.60 -1.72
CA LEU A 121 2.61 -10.30 -2.21
C LEU A 121 2.41 -10.79 -3.65
N LEU A 122 3.36 -10.49 -4.54
CA LEU A 122 3.33 -10.93 -5.94
C LEU A 122 3.35 -12.45 -6.05
N GLU A 123 4.23 -13.14 -5.32
CA GLU A 123 4.28 -14.59 -5.28
C GLU A 123 3.01 -15.22 -4.71
N GLY A 124 2.34 -14.52 -3.79
CA GLY A 124 1.06 -14.92 -3.21
C GLY A 124 -0.13 -14.75 -4.16
N GLY A 125 0.05 -14.06 -5.29
CA GLY A 125 -0.94 -14.01 -6.35
C GLY A 125 -1.82 -12.76 -6.38
N VAL A 126 -1.36 -11.63 -5.81
CA VAL A 126 -2.10 -10.37 -5.94
C VAL A 126 -2.20 -9.90 -7.39
N ASP A 127 -3.28 -9.21 -7.74
CA ASP A 127 -3.54 -8.67 -9.09
C ASP A 127 -3.09 -7.21 -9.24
N ALA A 128 -2.85 -6.51 -8.14
CA ALA A 128 -2.33 -5.15 -8.11
C ALA A 128 -1.48 -4.93 -6.86
N LEU A 129 -0.57 -3.96 -6.89
CA LEU A 129 0.09 -3.42 -5.70
C LEU A 129 -0.52 -2.05 -5.37
N LEU A 130 -0.99 -1.87 -4.14
CA LEU A 130 -1.54 -0.63 -3.64
C LEU A 130 -0.60 -0.02 -2.60
N ILE A 131 0.15 1.00 -3.00
CA ILE A 131 0.94 1.83 -2.07
C ILE A 131 -0.01 2.88 -1.51
N GLU A 132 -0.36 2.75 -0.24
CA GLU A 132 -1.41 3.56 0.37
C GLU A 132 -0.94 4.38 1.57
N THR A 133 -1.75 5.38 1.92
CA THR A 133 -1.49 6.28 3.06
C THR A 133 -0.15 7.00 2.92
N ILE A 134 0.13 7.43 1.70
CA ILE A 134 1.38 8.10 1.36
C ILE A 134 1.37 9.51 1.94
N PHE A 135 2.25 9.78 2.89
CA PHE A 135 2.43 11.11 3.49
C PHE A 135 3.84 11.69 3.30
N ASP A 136 4.75 10.93 2.69
CA ASP A 136 6.13 11.31 2.38
C ASP A 136 6.48 10.90 0.95
N SER A 137 6.82 11.87 0.09
CA SER A 137 7.09 11.61 -1.32
C SER A 137 8.37 10.83 -1.55
N LEU A 138 9.38 10.96 -0.68
CA LEU A 138 10.61 10.20 -0.82
C LEU A 138 10.37 8.74 -0.45
N ASN A 139 9.57 8.48 0.59
CA ASN A 139 9.13 7.12 0.92
C ASN A 139 8.29 6.51 -0.23
N ALA A 140 7.40 7.30 -0.85
CA ALA A 140 6.64 6.84 -2.01
C ALA A 140 7.55 6.43 -3.19
N LYS A 141 8.58 7.22 -3.47
CA LYS A 141 9.57 6.89 -4.52
C LYS A 141 10.32 5.60 -4.21
N ALA A 142 10.70 5.39 -2.95
CA ALA A 142 11.34 4.13 -2.53
C ALA A 142 10.39 2.94 -2.73
N ALA A 143 9.10 3.09 -2.42
CA ALA A 143 8.09 2.06 -2.60
C ALA A 143 7.82 1.78 -4.10
N ILE A 144 7.76 2.82 -4.95
CA ILE A 144 7.61 2.68 -6.40
C ILE A 144 8.82 1.93 -7.01
N TYR A 145 10.04 2.34 -6.65
CA TYR A 145 11.26 1.65 -7.08
C TYR A 145 11.29 0.18 -6.63
N ALA A 146 10.86 -0.07 -5.40
CA ALA A 146 10.74 -1.42 -4.87
C ALA A 146 9.71 -2.26 -5.64
N ALA A 147 8.55 -1.67 -6.01
CA ALA A 147 7.52 -2.33 -6.80
C ALA A 147 8.04 -2.75 -8.18
N GLU A 148 8.69 -1.83 -8.90
CA GLU A 148 9.28 -2.13 -10.21
C GLU A 148 10.36 -3.22 -10.11
N THR A 149 11.19 -3.17 -9.08
CA THR A 149 12.24 -4.17 -8.83
C THR A 149 11.65 -5.53 -8.48
N ALA A 150 10.61 -5.56 -7.62
CA ALA A 150 9.91 -6.80 -7.24
C ALA A 150 9.18 -7.42 -8.43
N MET A 151 8.49 -6.62 -9.25
CA MET A 151 7.83 -7.10 -10.48
C MET A 151 8.84 -7.70 -11.46
N LYS A 152 9.96 -7.01 -11.69
CA LYS A 152 11.03 -7.51 -12.56
C LYS A 152 11.64 -8.82 -12.04
N LYS A 153 11.89 -8.92 -10.72
CA LYS A 153 12.50 -10.09 -10.10
C LYS A 153 11.57 -11.30 -10.09
N THR A 154 10.27 -11.10 -9.86
CA THR A 154 9.27 -12.17 -9.82
C THR A 154 8.75 -12.54 -11.22
N GLY A 155 9.02 -11.74 -12.25
CA GLY A 155 8.47 -11.90 -13.60
C GLY A 155 6.97 -11.63 -13.67
N ARG A 156 6.39 -10.95 -12.68
CA ARG A 156 4.96 -10.63 -12.62
C ARG A 156 4.75 -9.12 -12.68
N GLU A 157 4.21 -8.65 -13.78
CA GLU A 157 3.78 -7.28 -13.94
C GLU A 157 2.31 -7.13 -13.52
N VAL A 158 2.04 -6.20 -12.61
CA VAL A 158 0.69 -5.89 -12.12
C VAL A 158 0.49 -4.37 -12.08
N PRO A 159 -0.76 -3.89 -12.16
CA PRO A 159 -1.07 -2.48 -11.95
C PRO A 159 -0.53 -1.94 -10.63
N LEU A 160 0.07 -0.74 -10.66
CA LEU A 160 0.55 -0.02 -9.49
C LEU A 160 -0.44 1.09 -9.15
N MET A 161 -1.06 1.00 -7.99
CA MET A 161 -2.04 1.96 -7.47
C MET A 161 -1.41 2.77 -6.35
N LEU A 162 -1.64 4.09 -6.34
CA LEU A 162 -1.17 4.99 -5.28
C LEU A 162 -2.37 5.61 -4.54
N SER A 163 -2.26 5.74 -3.22
CA SER A 163 -3.24 6.48 -2.43
C SER A 163 -2.54 7.42 -1.45
N VAL A 164 -2.77 8.73 -1.62
CA VAL A 164 -2.05 9.79 -0.92
C VAL A 164 -2.87 10.30 0.26
N THR A 165 -2.19 10.64 1.34
CA THR A 165 -2.81 11.26 2.52
C THR A 165 -2.43 12.72 2.61
N VAL A 166 -3.44 13.59 2.50
CA VAL A 166 -3.28 15.03 2.78
C VAL A 166 -3.43 15.26 4.27
N SER A 167 -2.55 16.06 4.85
CA SER A 167 -2.44 16.25 6.30
C SER A 167 -3.05 17.58 6.79
N ASP A 168 -3.33 18.50 5.88
CA ASP A 168 -3.90 19.80 6.19
C ASP A 168 -4.97 20.25 5.20
N ILE A 169 -5.69 21.30 5.54
CA ILE A 169 -6.75 21.90 4.70
C ILE A 169 -6.22 22.58 3.43
N ALA A 170 -4.91 22.81 3.33
CA ALA A 170 -4.27 23.31 2.12
C ALA A 170 -3.88 22.19 1.14
N GLY A 171 -4.20 20.93 1.47
CA GLY A 171 -3.93 19.78 0.61
C GLY A 171 -2.46 19.36 0.58
N ARG A 172 -1.72 19.56 1.67
CA ARG A 172 -0.32 19.17 1.77
C ARG A 172 -0.18 17.81 2.46
N THR A 173 0.79 17.03 2.01
CA THR A 173 1.26 15.85 2.72
C THR A 173 2.00 16.24 4.00
N LEU A 174 2.26 15.28 4.88
CA LEU A 174 3.01 15.52 6.12
C LEU A 174 4.43 16.05 5.83
N SER A 175 5.06 15.63 4.74
CA SER A 175 6.34 16.17 4.28
C SER A 175 6.25 17.55 3.61
N GLY A 176 5.06 18.18 3.60
CA GLY A 176 4.83 19.56 3.19
C GLY A 176 4.56 19.75 1.69
N GLN A 177 4.46 18.71 0.90
CA GLN A 177 4.23 18.81 -0.53
C GLN A 177 2.75 18.93 -0.87
N THR A 178 2.42 19.78 -1.85
CA THR A 178 1.08 19.82 -2.44
C THR A 178 0.83 18.57 -3.29
N LEU A 179 -0.44 18.28 -3.60
CA LEU A 179 -0.78 17.16 -4.50
C LEU A 179 -0.15 17.33 -5.88
N ASP A 180 -0.02 18.57 -6.38
CA ASP A 180 0.65 18.83 -7.67
C ASP A 180 2.15 18.52 -7.61
N ALA A 181 2.82 18.92 -6.54
CA ALA A 181 4.23 18.60 -6.34
C ALA A 181 4.44 17.10 -6.17
N PHE A 182 3.53 16.42 -5.46
CA PHE A 182 3.55 14.97 -5.35
C PHE A 182 3.36 14.30 -6.72
N LEU A 183 2.32 14.68 -7.48
CA LEU A 183 2.05 14.15 -8.81
C LEU A 183 3.26 14.32 -9.74
N ALA A 184 3.84 15.52 -9.79
CA ALA A 184 5.05 15.78 -10.59
C ALA A 184 6.24 14.91 -10.16
N SER A 185 6.35 14.58 -8.86
CA SER A 185 7.46 13.78 -8.34
C SER A 185 7.37 12.29 -8.67
N VAL A 186 6.18 11.77 -9.00
CA VAL A 186 5.94 10.34 -9.25
C VAL A 186 5.54 10.03 -10.70
N GLN A 187 5.29 11.04 -11.55
CA GLN A 187 4.81 10.85 -12.94
C GLN A 187 5.78 10.10 -13.87
N HIS A 188 7.01 9.86 -13.44
CA HIS A 188 7.99 9.05 -14.19
C HIS A 188 7.69 7.55 -14.12
N ALA A 189 6.85 7.10 -13.19
CA ALA A 189 6.53 5.70 -12.98
C ALA A 189 5.25 5.28 -13.71
N PRO A 190 5.12 3.99 -14.08
CA PRO A 190 3.94 3.45 -14.75
C PRO A 190 2.77 3.25 -13.79
N ILE A 191 2.23 4.33 -13.26
CA ILE A 191 1.13 4.32 -12.30
C ILE A 191 -0.17 4.03 -13.03
N PHE A 192 -0.97 3.11 -12.50
CA PHE A 192 -2.30 2.78 -13.01
C PHE A 192 -3.36 3.75 -12.48
N SER A 193 -3.38 3.96 -11.16
CA SER A 193 -4.35 4.85 -10.53
C SER A 193 -3.74 5.65 -9.38
N ILE A 194 -4.33 6.81 -9.09
CA ILE A 194 -3.96 7.66 -7.97
C ILE A 194 -5.22 8.16 -7.26
N GLY A 195 -5.24 8.03 -5.94
CA GLY A 195 -6.37 8.43 -5.11
C GLY A 195 -5.93 9.07 -3.80
N LEU A 196 -6.90 9.30 -2.93
CA LEU A 196 -6.71 9.89 -1.61
C LEU A 196 -7.36 9.03 -0.54
N ASN A 197 -6.73 8.93 0.62
CA ASN A 197 -7.31 8.27 1.80
C ASN A 197 -6.94 8.99 3.09
N CYS A 198 -7.62 8.63 4.19
CA CYS A 198 -7.40 9.13 5.55
C CYS A 198 -7.65 10.64 5.75
N SER A 199 -7.32 11.13 6.94
CA SER A 199 -7.33 12.51 7.44
C SER A 199 -8.66 13.23 7.42
N PHE A 200 -9.41 13.19 6.32
CA PHE A 200 -10.64 13.94 6.13
C PHE A 200 -11.79 13.05 5.65
N GLY A 201 -13.01 13.50 5.89
CA GLY A 201 -14.19 12.86 5.32
C GLY A 201 -14.33 13.14 3.82
N ALA A 202 -15.14 12.34 3.12
CA ALA A 202 -15.32 12.42 1.67
C ALA A 202 -15.69 13.82 1.17
N LYS A 203 -16.53 14.56 1.93
CA LYS A 203 -16.91 15.94 1.58
C LYS A 203 -15.72 16.90 1.55
N GLN A 204 -14.76 16.73 2.44
CA GLN A 204 -13.57 17.57 2.52
C GLN A 204 -12.50 17.14 1.51
N LEU A 205 -12.42 15.82 1.20
CA LEU A 205 -11.49 15.29 0.20
C LEU A 205 -11.93 15.61 -1.24
N LYS A 206 -13.24 15.79 -1.48
CA LYS A 206 -13.79 15.99 -2.83
C LYS A 206 -13.07 17.08 -3.64
N PRO A 207 -12.84 18.30 -3.14
CA PRO A 207 -12.13 19.35 -3.91
C PRO A 207 -10.70 18.95 -4.30
N PHE A 208 -10.00 18.25 -3.42
CA PHE A 208 -8.64 17.76 -3.70
C PHE A 208 -8.66 16.67 -4.77
N LEU A 209 -9.64 15.77 -4.70
CA LEU A 209 -9.82 14.70 -5.68
C LEU A 209 -10.18 15.26 -7.07
N GLU A 210 -11.08 16.25 -7.14
CA GLU A 210 -11.43 16.95 -8.39
C GLU A 210 -10.20 17.65 -8.99
N GLY A 211 -9.38 18.30 -8.15
CA GLY A 211 -8.12 18.91 -8.57
C GLY A 211 -7.10 17.89 -9.08
N LEU A 212 -7.02 16.73 -8.46
CA LEU A 212 -6.16 15.62 -8.88
C LEU A 212 -6.65 15.04 -10.23
N ALA A 213 -7.96 14.78 -10.35
CA ALA A 213 -8.59 14.25 -11.56
C ALA A 213 -8.39 15.15 -12.78
N ALA A 214 -8.34 16.46 -12.58
CA ALA A 214 -8.12 17.42 -13.67
C ALA A 214 -6.69 17.39 -14.24
N ARG A 215 -5.72 16.81 -13.53
CA ARG A 215 -4.29 16.91 -13.85
C ARG A 215 -3.58 15.58 -13.98
N ALA A 216 -4.05 14.56 -13.27
CA ALA A 216 -3.41 13.25 -13.32
C ALA A 216 -3.71 12.54 -14.65
N PRO A 217 -2.70 11.97 -15.33
CA PRO A 217 -2.91 11.16 -16.54
C PRO A 217 -3.27 9.71 -16.20
N TYR A 218 -3.79 9.45 -15.00
CA TYR A 218 -4.10 8.15 -14.43
C TYR A 218 -5.58 8.04 -14.07
N TYR A 219 -6.05 6.82 -13.82
CA TYR A 219 -7.37 6.63 -13.18
C TYR A 219 -7.37 7.22 -11.76
N ILE A 220 -8.56 7.68 -11.30
CA ILE A 220 -8.73 8.29 -9.98
C ILE A 220 -9.65 7.41 -9.13
#